data_00881e0b256dc9c08cc1746e1076003d
#
_entry.id   00881e0b256dc9c08cc1746e1076003d
#
_cell.length_a   1.000
_cell.length_b   1.000
_cell.length_c   1.000
_cell.angle_alpha   90.00
_cell.angle_beta   90.00
_cell.angle_gamma   90.00
#
_symmetry.space_group_name_H-M   'P 1'
#
loop_
_entity.id
_entity.type
_entity.pdbx_description
1 polymer ?
#
loop_
_entity_poly.entity_id
_entity_poly.type
_entity_poly.pdbx_seq_one_letter_code
_entity_poly.pdbx_strand_id
1 'polypeptide(L)'
;MNRRSGFTLIELLVVIAIIAILMAIMMPALQRVKEQAREMVCRANLRQYGIAQTIYLDDHDDRYPSAWRSLVANEHPVAGYQRYCRWHDPRYPPDGPFWPYLKDEKVHLCPSFKVLAKSEGTRHPSHVSSNPVIPYYSYSMNSWLGAKRGDPGGSSATDSNGRGGIYTRSEISRSHAEVFFFAAENMWQRRGNNNVLNDNALCPDGRDWFGTFHNAPSGDLNLGTVNVVFVDAHVEEVRSGLAPDGSRTEAEFGRFEKHGWPHSVPFQ
;
A
#
# COMPACT_ATOMS: atom_id res chain seq x y z
N MET A 1 13.05 -22.73 -65.15
CA MET A 1 12.49 -23.49 -64.02
C MET A 1 13.19 -22.98 -62.74
N ASN A 2 12.51 -22.18 -61.92
CA ASN A 2 13.04 -21.75 -60.61
C ASN A 2 12.97 -22.92 -59.61
N ARG A 3 14.10 -23.46 -59.22
CA ARG A 3 14.19 -24.43 -58.13
C ARG A 3 13.84 -23.70 -56.82
N ARG A 4 12.68 -23.98 -56.26
CA ARG A 4 12.36 -23.58 -54.89
C ARG A 4 13.24 -24.41 -53.95
N SER A 5 14.18 -23.77 -53.26
CA SER A 5 14.91 -24.40 -52.15
C SER A 5 13.92 -24.74 -51.03
N GLY A 6 13.80 -26.02 -50.72
CA GLY A 6 13.01 -26.45 -49.59
C GLY A 6 13.77 -26.21 -48.26
N PHE A 7 13.07 -25.79 -47.22
CA PHE A 7 13.63 -25.60 -45.89
C PHE A 7 13.87 -26.99 -45.23
N THR A 8 15.05 -27.22 -44.70
CA THR A 8 15.34 -28.49 -44.03
C THR A 8 14.85 -28.48 -42.58
N LEU A 9 14.50 -29.67 -42.07
CA LEU A 9 14.07 -29.88 -40.69
C LEU A 9 15.14 -29.42 -39.66
N ILE A 10 16.43 -29.62 -40.03
CA ILE A 10 17.56 -29.21 -39.19
C ILE A 10 17.68 -27.66 -39.12
N GLU A 11 17.50 -26.95 -40.22
CA GLU A 11 17.53 -25.48 -40.21
C GLU A 11 16.44 -24.91 -39.33
N LEU A 12 15.23 -25.49 -39.36
CA LEU A 12 14.15 -25.07 -38.46
C LEU A 12 14.48 -25.36 -37.00
N LEU A 13 15.03 -26.55 -36.71
CA LEU A 13 15.34 -26.96 -35.34
C LEU A 13 16.43 -26.08 -34.71
N VAL A 14 17.46 -25.72 -35.46
CA VAL A 14 18.53 -24.82 -35.00
C VAL A 14 17.97 -23.43 -34.67
N VAL A 15 17.09 -22.89 -35.50
CA VAL A 15 16.49 -21.56 -35.28
C VAL A 15 15.65 -21.57 -34.00
N ILE A 16 14.79 -22.56 -33.80
CA ILE A 16 13.99 -22.62 -32.57
C ILE A 16 14.84 -22.83 -31.31
N ALA A 17 15.94 -23.59 -31.41
CA ALA A 17 16.88 -23.76 -30.31
C ALA A 17 17.56 -22.44 -29.92
N ILE A 18 18.00 -21.64 -30.90
CA ILE A 18 18.60 -20.33 -30.64
C ILE A 18 17.56 -19.39 -29.99
N ILE A 19 16.34 -19.34 -30.53
CA ILE A 19 15.25 -18.52 -29.96
C ILE A 19 14.96 -18.93 -28.52
N ALA A 20 14.89 -20.24 -28.23
CA ALA A 20 14.64 -20.74 -26.89
C ALA A 20 15.74 -20.33 -25.90
N ILE A 21 17.01 -20.40 -26.30
CA ILE A 21 18.13 -19.95 -25.45
C ILE A 21 18.06 -18.44 -25.21
N LEU A 22 17.80 -17.64 -26.24
CA LEU A 22 17.66 -16.20 -26.07
C LEU A 22 16.51 -15.82 -25.15
N MET A 23 15.35 -16.47 -25.29
CA MET A 23 14.19 -16.28 -24.40
C MET A 23 14.51 -16.66 -22.95
N ALA A 24 15.21 -17.76 -22.73
CA ALA A 24 15.56 -18.21 -21.38
C ALA A 24 16.43 -17.21 -20.62
N ILE A 25 17.34 -16.51 -21.31
CA ILE A 25 18.18 -15.46 -20.70
C ILE A 25 17.40 -14.15 -20.51
N MET A 26 16.51 -13.81 -21.44
CA MET A 26 15.77 -12.55 -21.41
C MET A 26 14.63 -12.54 -20.39
N MET A 27 14.03 -13.70 -20.10
CA MET A 27 12.82 -13.78 -19.23
C MET A 27 13.06 -13.24 -17.81
N PRO A 28 14.15 -13.59 -17.09
CA PRO A 28 14.40 -13.02 -15.75
C PRO A 28 14.68 -11.51 -15.80
N ALA A 29 15.36 -11.02 -16.82
CA ALA A 29 15.60 -9.60 -16.99
C ALA A 29 14.30 -8.82 -17.23
N LEU A 30 13.41 -9.34 -18.07
CA LEU A 30 12.10 -8.72 -18.34
C LEU A 30 11.20 -8.67 -17.10
N GLN A 31 11.25 -9.69 -16.23
CA GLN A 31 10.50 -9.68 -14.98
C GLN A 31 10.97 -8.56 -14.06
N ARG A 32 12.28 -8.34 -13.93
CA ARG A 32 12.86 -7.24 -13.15
C ARG A 32 12.44 -5.87 -13.69
N VAL A 33 12.53 -5.68 -15.01
CA VAL A 33 12.11 -4.42 -15.65
C VAL A 33 10.62 -4.15 -15.44
N LYS A 34 9.78 -5.16 -15.55
CA LYS A 34 8.33 -5.02 -15.24
C LYS A 34 8.08 -4.60 -13.81
N GLU A 35 8.81 -5.16 -12.85
CA GLU A 35 8.63 -4.77 -11.45
C GLU A 35 9.13 -3.35 -11.19
N GLN A 36 10.27 -2.95 -11.74
CA GLN A 36 10.74 -1.57 -11.68
C GLN A 36 9.71 -0.58 -12.28
N ALA A 37 9.10 -0.94 -13.42
CA ALA A 37 8.05 -0.12 -14.01
C ALA A 37 6.82 0.01 -13.09
N ARG A 38 6.39 -1.06 -12.43
CA ARG A 38 5.29 -1.03 -11.45
C ARG A 38 5.63 -0.15 -10.24
N GLU A 39 6.86 -0.25 -9.75
CA GLU A 39 7.34 0.58 -8.65
C GLU A 39 7.32 2.07 -9.03
N MET A 40 7.79 2.43 -10.22
CA MET A 40 7.76 3.82 -10.69
C MET A 40 6.33 4.35 -10.81
N VAL A 41 5.38 3.54 -11.28
CA VAL A 41 3.95 3.92 -11.30
C VAL A 41 3.42 4.09 -9.87
N CYS A 42 3.77 3.20 -8.94
CA CYS A 42 3.39 3.33 -7.53
C CYS A 42 3.90 4.64 -6.91
N ARG A 43 5.16 4.98 -7.16
CA ARG A 43 5.76 6.27 -6.72
C ARG A 43 5.04 7.48 -7.32
N ALA A 44 4.69 7.42 -8.61
CA ALA A 44 3.94 8.48 -9.27
C ALA A 44 2.53 8.64 -8.68
N ASN A 45 1.86 7.54 -8.37
CA ASN A 45 0.57 7.54 -7.69
C ASN A 45 0.66 8.23 -6.33
N LEU A 46 1.63 7.83 -5.50
CA LEU A 46 1.81 8.41 -4.17
C LEU A 46 2.20 9.90 -4.20
N ARG A 47 2.93 10.34 -5.22
CA ARG A 47 3.15 11.78 -5.44
C ARG A 47 1.85 12.55 -5.66
N GLN A 48 0.89 11.95 -6.37
CA GLN A 48 -0.43 12.57 -6.55
C GLN A 48 -1.18 12.65 -5.22
N TYR A 49 -1.03 11.65 -4.32
CA TYR A 49 -1.55 11.74 -2.95
C TYR A 49 -0.92 12.90 -2.16
N GLY A 50 0.38 13.12 -2.27
CA GLY A 50 1.05 14.26 -1.64
C GLY A 50 0.54 15.62 -2.15
N ILE A 51 0.30 15.74 -3.46
CA ILE A 51 -0.30 16.95 -4.05
C ILE A 51 -1.74 17.11 -3.58
N ALA A 52 -2.54 16.05 -3.61
CA ALA A 52 -3.92 16.05 -3.15
C ALA A 52 -4.03 16.44 -1.67
N GLN A 53 -3.10 15.95 -0.82
CA GLN A 53 -3.00 16.37 0.58
C GLN A 53 -2.86 17.89 0.71
N THR A 54 -1.92 18.49 -0.03
CA THR A 54 -1.68 19.94 0.06
C THR A 54 -2.93 20.71 -0.31
N ILE A 55 -3.57 20.38 -1.43
CA ILE A 55 -4.79 21.06 -1.89
C ILE A 55 -5.93 20.84 -0.88
N TYR A 56 -6.10 19.60 -0.38
CA TYR A 56 -7.13 19.27 0.60
C TYR A 56 -6.96 20.11 1.89
N LEU A 57 -5.75 20.18 2.43
CA LEU A 57 -5.48 20.92 3.66
C LEU A 57 -5.70 22.44 3.49
N ASP A 58 -5.36 22.98 2.32
CA ASP A 58 -5.62 24.39 1.99
C ASP A 58 -7.13 24.69 1.92
N ASP A 59 -7.93 23.72 1.42
CA ASP A 59 -9.40 23.85 1.34
C ASP A 59 -10.12 23.59 2.68
N HIS A 60 -9.44 22.99 3.69
CA HIS A 60 -10.05 22.52 4.94
C HIS A 60 -9.36 23.04 6.20
N ASP A 61 -8.89 24.29 6.19
CA ASP A 61 -8.30 24.96 7.37
C ASP A 61 -7.17 24.13 8.02
N ASP A 62 -6.28 23.55 7.21
CA ASP A 62 -5.14 22.72 7.62
C ASP A 62 -5.54 21.42 8.35
N ARG A 63 -6.80 20.98 8.24
CA ARG A 63 -7.32 19.78 8.93
C ARG A 63 -7.29 18.53 8.07
N TYR A 64 -6.75 17.46 8.60
CA TYR A 64 -6.85 16.14 7.98
C TYR A 64 -8.26 15.56 8.11
N PRO A 65 -8.75 14.81 7.12
CA PRO A 65 -9.93 13.98 7.31
C PRO A 65 -9.56 12.82 8.24
N SER A 66 -10.54 12.18 8.85
CA SER A 66 -10.30 10.92 9.56
C SER A 66 -9.68 9.90 8.61
N ALA A 67 -8.55 9.29 8.99
CA ALA A 67 -7.89 8.26 8.21
C ALA A 67 -8.86 7.11 7.87
N TRP A 68 -9.72 6.75 8.80
CA TRP A 68 -10.76 5.73 8.65
C TRP A 68 -11.75 6.00 7.50
N ARG A 69 -11.93 7.26 7.11
CA ARG A 69 -12.88 7.71 6.09
C ARG A 69 -12.21 8.42 4.91
N SER A 70 -10.91 8.34 4.81
CA SER A 70 -10.13 9.15 3.85
C SER A 70 -10.49 8.85 2.38
N LEU A 71 -10.66 7.59 2.02
CA LEU A 71 -11.00 7.14 0.67
C LEU A 71 -12.44 6.63 0.54
N VAL A 72 -13.01 6.09 1.61
CA VAL A 72 -14.39 5.60 1.68
C VAL A 72 -15.08 6.26 2.85
N ALA A 73 -15.99 7.20 2.59
CA ALA A 73 -16.61 8.03 3.62
C ALA A 73 -17.67 7.27 4.42
N ASN A 74 -18.38 6.33 3.80
CA ASN A 74 -19.53 5.71 4.41
C ASN A 74 -19.15 4.53 5.31
N GLU A 75 -19.69 4.55 6.52
CA GLU A 75 -19.84 3.34 7.31
C GLU A 75 -20.89 2.44 6.65
N HIS A 76 -20.69 1.13 6.73
CA HIS A 76 -21.59 0.19 6.09
C HIS A 76 -23.03 0.39 6.54
N PRO A 77 -24.02 0.51 5.63
CA PRO A 77 -25.41 0.78 5.98
C PRO A 77 -26.14 -0.41 6.64
N VAL A 78 -25.52 -1.60 6.70
CA VAL A 78 -26.16 -2.81 7.22
C VAL A 78 -25.56 -3.18 8.59
N ALA A 79 -26.36 -3.13 9.64
CA ALA A 79 -25.96 -3.55 10.97
C ALA A 79 -25.51 -5.03 10.98
N GLY A 80 -24.38 -5.29 11.64
CA GLY A 80 -23.79 -6.65 11.76
C GLY A 80 -22.86 -7.06 10.61
N TYR A 81 -22.68 -6.22 9.60
CA TYR A 81 -21.71 -6.49 8.55
C TYR A 81 -20.29 -6.19 9.05
N GLN A 82 -19.38 -7.12 8.83
CA GLN A 82 -17.99 -6.90 9.19
C GLN A 82 -17.41 -5.80 8.32
N ARG A 83 -16.77 -4.80 8.91
CA ARG A 83 -16.22 -3.58 8.29
C ARG A 83 -15.00 -3.84 7.38
N TYR A 84 -14.74 -5.08 7.09
CA TYR A 84 -13.50 -5.58 6.53
C TYR A 84 -13.67 -5.87 5.04
N CYS A 85 -12.65 -5.67 4.27
CA CYS A 85 -12.62 -5.77 2.80
C CYS A 85 -13.19 -4.57 2.04
N ARG A 86 -13.19 -3.36 2.60
CA ARG A 86 -13.60 -2.14 1.88
C ARG A 86 -12.82 -1.93 0.59
N TRP A 87 -11.57 -2.37 0.57
CA TRP A 87 -10.66 -2.19 -0.55
C TRP A 87 -11.12 -2.88 -1.85
N HIS A 88 -12.07 -3.81 -1.81
CA HIS A 88 -12.63 -4.48 -2.99
C HIS A 88 -14.12 -4.75 -2.93
N ASP A 89 -14.81 -4.39 -1.85
CA ASP A 89 -16.22 -4.67 -1.70
C ASP A 89 -17.06 -3.59 -2.41
N PRO A 90 -17.87 -3.94 -3.44
CA PRO A 90 -18.63 -2.97 -4.22
C PRO A 90 -19.69 -2.19 -3.43
N ARG A 91 -19.96 -2.58 -2.20
CA ARG A 91 -20.86 -1.85 -1.30
C ARG A 91 -20.20 -0.64 -0.64
N TYR A 92 -18.89 -0.52 -0.74
CA TYR A 92 -18.12 0.63 -0.27
C TYR A 92 -17.54 1.38 -1.46
N PRO A 93 -18.34 2.23 -2.12
CA PRO A 93 -17.83 3.03 -3.22
C PRO A 93 -16.75 3.99 -2.70
N PRO A 94 -15.74 4.28 -3.52
CA PRO A 94 -14.73 5.25 -3.17
C PRO A 94 -15.30 6.67 -3.24
N ASP A 95 -15.84 7.13 -2.12
CA ASP A 95 -16.54 8.40 -1.95
C ASP A 95 -15.96 9.28 -0.82
N GLY A 96 -14.78 8.92 -0.33
CA GLY A 96 -14.10 9.63 0.74
C GLY A 96 -13.64 11.04 0.37
N PRO A 97 -13.30 11.88 1.36
CA PRO A 97 -12.93 13.29 1.16
C PRO A 97 -11.74 13.52 0.24
N PHE A 98 -10.82 12.55 0.07
CA PHE A 98 -9.73 12.68 -0.89
C PHE A 98 -10.12 12.32 -2.33
N TRP A 99 -11.25 11.66 -2.56
CA TRP A 99 -11.65 11.23 -3.89
C TRP A 99 -11.84 12.39 -4.90
N PRO A 100 -12.43 13.55 -4.54
CA PRO A 100 -12.54 14.68 -5.45
C PRO A 100 -11.21 15.20 -5.98
N TYR A 101 -10.13 15.02 -5.21
CA TYR A 101 -8.77 15.46 -5.55
C TYR A 101 -7.99 14.42 -6.35
N LEU A 102 -8.44 13.16 -6.34
CA LEU A 102 -7.77 11.99 -6.93
C LEU A 102 -8.76 11.17 -7.78
N LYS A 103 -9.37 11.80 -8.79
CA LYS A 103 -10.48 11.22 -9.57
C LYS A 103 -10.12 10.02 -10.45
N ASP A 104 -8.84 9.82 -10.78
CA ASP A 104 -8.43 8.65 -11.58
C ASP A 104 -8.33 7.41 -10.67
N GLU A 105 -9.23 6.45 -10.88
CA GLU A 105 -9.25 5.20 -10.11
C GLU A 105 -7.90 4.44 -10.11
N LYS A 106 -7.09 4.61 -11.16
CA LYS A 106 -5.79 3.93 -11.25
C LYS A 106 -4.77 4.44 -10.24
N VAL A 107 -4.94 5.69 -9.78
CA VAL A 107 -4.05 6.32 -8.81
C VAL A 107 -4.14 5.66 -7.44
N HIS A 108 -5.28 5.05 -7.11
CA HIS A 108 -5.51 4.43 -5.80
C HIS A 108 -4.90 3.03 -5.66
N LEU A 109 -4.35 2.49 -6.74
CA LEU A 109 -3.84 1.12 -6.77
C LEU A 109 -2.34 1.04 -7.05
N CYS A 110 -1.61 0.42 -6.13
CA CYS A 110 -0.28 -0.08 -6.42
C CYS A 110 -0.37 -1.18 -7.49
N PRO A 111 0.36 -1.08 -8.61
CA PRO A 111 0.28 -2.10 -9.66
C PRO A 111 0.74 -3.49 -9.21
N SER A 112 1.71 -3.59 -8.31
CA SER A 112 2.16 -4.86 -7.74
C SER A 112 1.11 -5.45 -6.80
N PHE A 113 0.46 -4.63 -5.97
CA PHE A 113 -0.70 -5.04 -5.18
C PHE A 113 -1.82 -5.62 -6.07
N LYS A 114 -2.15 -4.95 -7.17
CA LYS A 114 -3.21 -5.39 -8.09
C LYS A 114 -2.98 -6.81 -8.63
N VAL A 115 -1.73 -7.18 -8.85
CA VAL A 115 -1.37 -8.55 -9.28
C VAL A 115 -1.58 -9.54 -8.15
N LEU A 116 -1.13 -9.21 -6.95
CA LEU A 116 -1.25 -10.06 -5.76
C LEU A 116 -2.71 -10.22 -5.32
N ALA A 117 -3.49 -9.14 -5.36
CA ALA A 117 -4.89 -9.18 -4.98
C ALA A 117 -5.71 -10.19 -5.76
N LYS A 118 -5.37 -10.43 -7.02
CA LYS A 118 -6.04 -11.43 -7.85
C LYS A 118 -5.77 -12.87 -7.42
N SER A 119 -4.58 -13.16 -6.91
CA SER A 119 -4.18 -14.50 -6.46
C SER A 119 -4.44 -14.75 -4.97
N GLU A 120 -4.26 -13.72 -4.15
CA GLU A 120 -4.27 -13.85 -2.69
C GLU A 120 -5.51 -13.23 -2.02
N GLY A 121 -6.26 -12.38 -2.71
CA GLY A 121 -7.37 -11.63 -2.13
C GLY A 121 -8.48 -12.50 -1.53
N THR A 122 -8.72 -13.70 -2.07
CA THR A 122 -9.68 -14.65 -1.52
C THR A 122 -9.22 -15.27 -0.19
N ARG A 123 -7.93 -15.19 0.12
CA ARG A 123 -7.35 -15.65 1.39
C ARG A 123 -7.39 -14.60 2.49
N HIS A 124 -7.86 -13.39 2.16
CA HIS A 124 -8.04 -12.34 3.16
C HIS A 124 -9.00 -12.82 4.26
N PRO A 125 -8.65 -12.69 5.56
CA PRO A 125 -9.45 -13.27 6.65
C PRO A 125 -10.88 -12.77 6.74
N SER A 126 -11.13 -11.57 6.22
CA SER A 126 -12.45 -10.95 6.21
C SER A 126 -13.11 -11.01 4.83
N HIS A 127 -12.59 -11.81 3.90
CA HIS A 127 -13.17 -11.94 2.56
C HIS A 127 -14.54 -12.62 2.60
N VAL A 128 -15.50 -12.01 1.95
CA VAL A 128 -16.83 -12.60 1.75
C VAL A 128 -16.81 -13.34 0.40
N SER A 129 -16.97 -14.66 0.44
CA SER A 129 -16.81 -15.54 -0.72
C SER A 129 -17.73 -15.22 -1.91
N SER A 130 -18.85 -14.54 -1.68
CA SER A 130 -19.75 -14.08 -2.74
C SER A 130 -19.27 -12.82 -3.47
N ASN A 131 -18.25 -12.12 -2.94
CA ASN A 131 -17.75 -10.88 -3.53
C ASN A 131 -16.54 -11.14 -4.41
N PRO A 132 -16.52 -10.64 -5.65
CA PRO A 132 -15.34 -10.70 -6.48
C PRO A 132 -14.21 -9.85 -5.91
N VAL A 133 -12.95 -10.28 -6.05
CA VAL A 133 -11.79 -9.50 -5.65
C VAL A 133 -11.44 -8.53 -6.77
N ILE A 134 -12.06 -7.36 -6.75
CA ILE A 134 -11.79 -6.24 -7.67
C ILE A 134 -11.30 -5.06 -6.82
N PRO A 135 -9.97 -4.92 -6.64
CA PRO A 135 -9.44 -3.91 -5.73
C PRO A 135 -9.71 -2.49 -6.23
N TYR A 136 -10.18 -1.62 -5.35
CA TYR A 136 -10.39 -0.19 -5.59
C TYR A 136 -9.19 0.63 -5.12
N TYR A 137 -8.58 0.26 -4.01
CA TYR A 137 -7.42 0.93 -3.45
C TYR A 137 -6.47 -0.07 -2.77
N SER A 138 -5.25 0.36 -2.55
CA SER A 138 -4.20 -0.39 -1.84
C SER A 138 -3.41 0.47 -0.88
N TYR A 139 -3.70 1.78 -0.87
CA TYR A 139 -3.03 2.74 0.00
C TYR A 139 -3.96 3.10 1.15
N SER A 140 -3.40 3.16 2.35
CA SER A 140 -4.08 3.56 3.57
C SER A 140 -3.39 4.75 4.21
N MET A 141 -4.16 5.60 4.86
CA MET A 141 -3.70 6.81 5.51
C MET A 141 -3.17 6.52 6.91
N ASN A 142 -2.14 7.20 7.32
CA ASN A 142 -1.64 7.17 8.69
C ASN A 142 -2.75 7.52 9.69
N SER A 143 -3.11 6.59 10.57
CA SER A 143 -4.24 6.73 11.50
C SER A 143 -3.99 7.74 12.63
N TRP A 144 -2.77 8.23 12.80
CA TRP A 144 -2.49 9.35 13.72
C TRP A 144 -2.79 10.71 13.12
N LEU A 145 -3.09 10.78 11.82
CA LEU A 145 -3.52 12.00 11.14
C LEU A 145 -5.05 12.01 11.00
N GLY A 146 -5.68 13.10 11.44
CA GLY A 146 -7.12 13.32 11.33
C GLY A 146 -7.99 12.68 12.42
N ALA A 147 -7.39 12.07 13.45
CA ALA A 147 -8.13 11.50 14.56
C ALA A 147 -7.28 11.51 15.85
N LYS A 148 -7.92 11.82 16.98
CA LYS A 148 -7.31 11.75 18.32
C LYS A 148 -7.75 10.47 19.05
N ARG A 149 -7.11 10.19 20.18
CA ARG A 149 -7.50 9.08 21.05
C ARG A 149 -8.98 9.20 21.41
N GLY A 150 -9.71 8.10 21.21
CA GLY A 150 -11.15 8.04 21.49
C GLY A 150 -12.04 8.36 20.29
N ASP A 151 -11.48 8.90 19.19
CA ASP A 151 -12.22 9.06 17.94
C ASP A 151 -12.37 7.72 17.22
N PRO A 152 -13.42 7.54 16.43
CA PRO A 152 -13.53 6.40 15.53
C PRO A 152 -12.31 6.32 14.58
N GLY A 153 -11.59 5.20 14.63
CA GLY A 153 -10.37 5.00 13.84
C GLY A 153 -9.11 5.68 14.38
N GLY A 154 -9.18 6.39 15.49
CA GLY A 154 -8.01 6.94 16.18
C GLY A 154 -7.20 5.83 16.87
N SER A 155 -5.86 5.93 16.81
CA SER A 155 -5.00 5.06 17.59
C SER A 155 -5.16 5.33 19.09
N SER A 156 -5.13 4.26 19.90
CA SER A 156 -5.12 4.36 21.35
C SER A 156 -3.74 4.73 21.91
N ALA A 157 -2.70 4.64 21.09
CA ALA A 157 -1.33 4.94 21.48
C ALA A 157 -1.13 6.43 21.79
N THR A 158 -0.39 6.70 22.85
CA THR A 158 -0.06 8.06 23.30
C THR A 158 1.40 8.15 23.72
N ASP A 159 1.96 9.36 23.73
CA ASP A 159 3.24 9.63 24.36
C ASP A 159 3.11 9.73 25.90
N SER A 160 4.23 9.95 26.59
CA SER A 160 4.30 10.14 28.04
C SER A 160 3.44 11.32 28.55
N ASN A 161 3.06 12.25 27.68
CA ASN A 161 2.20 13.39 27.97
C ASN A 161 0.72 13.13 27.62
N GLY A 162 0.38 11.91 27.22
CA GLY A 162 -0.98 11.53 26.81
C GLY A 162 -1.39 12.07 25.43
N ARG A 163 -0.45 12.58 24.61
CA ARG A 163 -0.74 13.03 23.26
C ARG A 163 -0.78 11.83 22.32
N GLY A 164 -1.77 11.80 21.47
CA GLY A 164 -1.97 10.74 20.47
C GLY A 164 -1.98 11.32 19.05
N GLY A 165 -2.99 10.96 18.27
CA GLY A 165 -3.20 11.51 16.94
C GLY A 165 -3.50 13.02 16.95
N ILE A 166 -3.48 13.62 15.78
CA ILE A 166 -3.64 15.06 15.55
C ILE A 166 -4.78 15.33 14.57
N TYR A 167 -5.35 16.54 14.60
CA TYR A 167 -6.34 16.96 13.61
C TYR A 167 -5.75 17.83 12.50
N THR A 168 -4.74 18.65 12.81
CA THR A 168 -4.17 19.62 11.87
C THR A 168 -2.70 19.32 11.61
N ARG A 169 -2.22 19.69 10.42
CA ARG A 169 -0.81 19.58 10.05
C ARG A 169 0.08 20.40 10.98
N SER A 170 -0.41 21.53 11.46
CA SER A 170 0.32 22.41 12.39
C SER A 170 0.56 21.80 13.78
N GLU A 171 -0.19 20.74 14.15
CA GLU A 171 0.05 20.00 15.39
C GLU A 171 1.23 19.02 15.30
N ILE A 172 1.78 18.77 14.09
CA ILE A 172 2.97 17.94 13.92
C ILE A 172 4.18 18.65 14.51
N SER A 173 4.80 18.06 15.51
CA SER A 173 5.99 18.65 16.17
C SER A 173 7.31 18.05 15.69
N ARG A 174 7.27 17.11 14.76
CA ARG A 174 8.41 16.54 14.04
C ARG A 174 8.56 17.18 12.67
N SER A 175 9.66 16.86 11.98
CA SER A 175 9.79 17.19 10.56
C SER A 175 8.67 16.50 9.75
N HIS A 176 8.01 17.23 8.87
CA HIS A 176 7.01 16.69 7.96
C HIS A 176 7.58 15.60 7.02
N ALA A 177 8.89 15.66 6.76
CA ALA A 177 9.61 14.63 6.03
C ALA A 177 9.81 13.31 6.80
N GLU A 178 9.45 13.26 8.07
CA GLU A 178 9.57 12.07 8.91
C GLU A 178 8.22 11.42 9.26
N VAL A 179 7.12 12.07 8.90
CA VAL A 179 5.76 11.57 9.19
C VAL A 179 5.10 11.14 7.89
N PHE A 180 4.82 9.85 7.73
CA PHE A 180 4.16 9.39 6.53
C PHE A 180 2.69 9.80 6.50
N PHE A 181 2.20 10.04 5.29
CA PHE A 181 0.82 10.38 5.02
C PHE A 181 0.03 9.17 4.51
N PHE A 182 0.46 8.56 3.41
CA PHE A 182 -0.10 7.34 2.86
C PHE A 182 0.99 6.34 2.50
N ALA A 183 0.66 5.06 2.66
CA ALA A 183 1.49 3.94 2.20
C ALA A 183 0.63 2.77 1.76
N ALA A 184 1.20 1.83 1.01
CA ALA A 184 0.54 0.56 0.78
C ALA A 184 0.46 -0.23 2.09
N GLU A 185 -0.70 -0.84 2.33
CA GLU A 185 -0.94 -1.66 3.50
C GLU A 185 -0.89 -3.14 3.15
N ASN A 186 -0.42 -3.96 4.09
CA ASN A 186 -0.34 -5.40 3.93
C ASN A 186 -1.74 -6.03 3.85
N MET A 187 -1.90 -7.03 2.97
CA MET A 187 -3.19 -7.69 2.75
C MET A 187 -3.29 -9.13 3.25
N TRP A 188 -2.23 -9.68 3.82
CA TRP A 188 -2.22 -11.05 4.32
C TRP A 188 -1.84 -11.13 5.79
N GLN A 189 -2.37 -12.17 6.44
CA GLN A 189 -2.02 -12.45 7.83
C GLN A 189 -0.54 -12.75 7.97
N ARG A 190 0.08 -12.12 8.96
CA ARG A 190 1.40 -12.47 9.43
C ARG A 190 1.29 -13.24 10.75
N ARG A 191 2.31 -14.03 11.07
CA ARG A 191 2.33 -14.89 12.25
C ARG A 191 1.99 -14.10 13.53
N GLY A 192 0.85 -14.43 14.15
CA GLY A 192 0.39 -13.80 15.39
C GLY A 192 -0.33 -12.46 15.25
N ASN A 193 -0.50 -11.94 14.03
CA ASN A 193 -1.27 -10.73 13.77
C ASN A 193 -2.34 -10.98 12.70
N ASN A 194 -3.58 -10.60 13.01
CA ASN A 194 -4.73 -10.75 12.11
C ASN A 194 -5.06 -9.43 11.37
N ASN A 195 -4.29 -8.38 11.61
CA ASN A 195 -4.57 -7.09 11.02
C ASN A 195 -3.93 -7.00 9.64
N VAL A 196 -4.75 -6.77 8.67
CA VAL A 196 -4.45 -6.71 7.24
C VAL A 196 -5.32 -5.63 6.62
N LEU A 197 -4.99 -5.18 5.42
CA LEU A 197 -5.77 -4.19 4.68
C LEU A 197 -7.27 -4.51 4.76
N ASN A 198 -8.00 -3.73 5.50
CA ASN A 198 -9.43 -3.90 5.74
C ASN A 198 -10.23 -2.61 5.54
N ASP A 199 -9.64 -1.48 5.86
CA ASP A 199 -10.19 -0.14 5.72
C ASP A 199 -9.13 0.83 5.19
N ASN A 200 -9.29 2.13 5.42
CA ASN A 200 -8.39 3.14 4.86
C ASN A 200 -7.34 3.64 5.87
N ALA A 201 -7.31 3.08 7.08
CA ALA A 201 -6.46 3.55 8.16
C ALA A 201 -5.31 2.58 8.41
N LEU A 202 -4.09 3.04 8.23
CA LEU A 202 -2.87 2.33 8.55
C LEU A 202 -2.43 2.72 9.96
N CYS A 203 -2.59 1.79 10.91
CA CYS A 203 -2.35 2.04 12.33
C CYS A 203 -0.91 1.73 12.72
N PRO A 204 -0.02 2.72 12.80
CA PRO A 204 1.39 2.50 13.06
C PRO A 204 1.73 2.23 14.54
N ASP A 205 0.74 1.80 15.32
CA ASP A 205 0.90 1.31 16.69
C ASP A 205 1.09 -0.22 16.75
N GLY A 206 1.37 -0.83 15.62
CA GLY A 206 1.63 -2.24 15.49
C GLY A 206 0.42 -3.11 15.24
N ARG A 207 -0.73 -2.52 14.96
CA ARG A 207 -1.90 -3.25 14.47
C ARG A 207 -1.74 -3.61 13.00
N ASP A 208 -1.28 -2.67 12.19
CA ASP A 208 -1.15 -2.83 10.75
C ASP A 208 0.32 -2.80 10.31
N TRP A 209 0.58 -3.04 9.02
CA TRP A 209 1.90 -3.18 8.46
C TRP A 209 1.99 -2.56 7.08
N PHE A 210 3.16 -2.08 6.72
CA PHE A 210 3.45 -1.70 5.36
C PHE A 210 3.33 -2.89 4.40
N GLY A 211 2.69 -2.65 3.27
CA GLY A 211 2.56 -3.63 2.19
C GLY A 211 3.81 -3.66 1.30
N THR A 212 4.75 -4.52 1.61
CA THR A 212 6.05 -4.63 0.95
C THR A 212 5.95 -5.40 -0.37
N PHE A 213 5.25 -4.84 -1.35
CA PHE A 213 4.91 -5.49 -2.62
C PHE A 213 5.99 -5.38 -3.70
N HIS A 214 7.00 -4.53 -3.49
CA HIS A 214 8.04 -4.26 -4.49
C HIS A 214 9.36 -4.94 -4.13
N ASN A 215 10.17 -5.22 -5.14
CA ASN A 215 11.55 -5.68 -5.01
C ASN A 215 11.73 -6.87 -4.04
N ALA A 216 10.74 -7.77 -3.96
CA ALA A 216 10.75 -8.91 -3.06
C ALA A 216 11.80 -9.95 -3.52
N PRO A 217 12.88 -10.19 -2.75
CA PRO A 217 13.89 -11.19 -3.11
C PRO A 217 13.27 -12.58 -3.21
N SER A 218 13.52 -13.28 -4.31
CA SER A 218 12.98 -14.64 -4.56
C SER A 218 11.45 -14.77 -4.42
N GLY A 219 10.73 -13.64 -4.53
CA GLY A 219 9.28 -13.57 -4.35
C GLY A 219 8.82 -13.56 -2.89
N ASP A 220 9.73 -13.48 -1.94
CA ASP A 220 9.39 -13.34 -0.51
C ASP A 220 8.98 -11.89 -0.21
N LEU A 221 7.68 -11.68 -0.10
CA LEU A 221 7.09 -10.37 0.15
C LEU A 221 7.42 -9.80 1.55
N ASN A 222 7.87 -10.63 2.49
CA ASN A 222 8.32 -10.16 3.80
C ASN A 222 9.64 -9.39 3.71
N LEU A 223 10.40 -9.63 2.66
CA LEU A 223 11.71 -9.01 2.41
C LEU A 223 11.66 -7.91 1.35
N GLY A 224 10.47 -7.56 0.88
CA GLY A 224 10.25 -6.55 -0.15
C GLY A 224 10.36 -5.12 0.36
N THR A 225 9.99 -4.18 -0.50
CA THR A 225 9.95 -2.75 -0.22
C THR A 225 8.55 -2.17 -0.42
N VAL A 226 8.29 -1.03 0.18
CA VAL A 226 7.09 -0.23 0.02
C VAL A 226 7.46 1.20 -0.34
N ASN A 227 6.68 1.84 -1.20
CA ASN A 227 6.76 3.28 -1.39
C ASN A 227 5.82 3.97 -0.41
N VAL A 228 6.30 5.05 0.19
CA VAL A 228 5.61 5.81 1.22
C VAL A 228 5.63 7.28 0.84
N VAL A 229 4.49 7.97 0.89
CA VAL A 229 4.43 9.42 0.75
C VAL A 229 4.36 10.06 2.14
N PHE A 230 5.14 11.10 2.34
CA PHE A 230 5.25 11.84 3.60
C PHE A 230 4.41 13.13 3.58
N VAL A 231 4.26 13.73 4.75
CA VAL A 231 3.45 14.96 4.92
C VAL A 231 4.00 16.15 4.11
N ASP A 232 5.29 16.19 3.83
CA ASP A 232 5.90 17.19 2.92
C ASP A 232 5.76 16.83 1.44
N ALA A 233 5.00 15.78 1.12
CA ALA A 233 4.74 15.26 -0.23
C ALA A 233 5.93 14.57 -0.93
N HIS A 234 7.10 14.38 -0.28
CA HIS A 234 8.12 13.54 -0.87
C HIS A 234 7.73 12.04 -0.80
N VAL A 235 8.29 11.24 -1.68
CA VAL A 235 8.07 9.79 -1.72
C VAL A 235 9.39 9.07 -1.55
N GLU A 236 9.44 8.19 -0.54
CA GLU A 236 10.59 7.37 -0.23
C GLU A 236 10.27 5.88 -0.33
N GLU A 237 11.26 5.08 -0.71
CA GLU A 237 11.20 3.62 -0.63
C GLU A 237 11.66 3.17 0.76
N VAL A 238 10.76 2.49 1.49
CA VAL A 238 11.05 1.91 2.80
C VAL A 238 11.18 0.39 2.66
N ARG A 239 12.25 -0.18 3.21
CA ARG A 239 12.45 -1.63 3.22
C ARG A 239 11.71 -2.27 4.39
N SER A 240 11.21 -3.47 4.17
CA SER A 240 10.73 -4.31 5.27
C SER A 240 11.86 -4.60 6.26
N GLY A 241 11.53 -4.52 7.53
CA GLY A 241 12.39 -4.97 8.61
C GLY A 241 12.01 -6.36 9.15
N LEU A 242 11.10 -7.07 8.46
CA LEU A 242 10.69 -8.42 8.88
C LEU A 242 11.80 -9.43 8.70
N ALA A 243 11.84 -10.41 9.60
CA ALA A 243 12.61 -11.62 9.39
C ALA A 243 11.99 -12.47 8.25
N PRO A 244 12.78 -13.38 7.61
CA PRO A 244 12.29 -14.22 6.52
C PRO A 244 11.08 -15.09 6.89
N ASP A 245 10.90 -15.41 8.16
CA ASP A 245 9.73 -16.17 8.66
C ASP A 245 8.48 -15.28 8.87
N GLY A 246 8.56 -13.99 8.53
CA GLY A 246 7.50 -13.02 8.72
C GLY A 246 7.30 -12.56 10.16
N SER A 247 8.20 -12.93 11.08
CA SER A 247 8.17 -12.43 12.45
C SER A 247 8.63 -10.97 12.52
N ARG A 248 8.14 -10.25 13.54
CA ARG A 248 8.57 -8.88 13.82
C ARG A 248 10.02 -8.83 14.22
N THR A 249 10.75 -7.91 13.64
CA THR A 249 12.00 -7.43 14.22
C THR A 249 11.74 -6.08 14.90
N GLU A 250 12.47 -5.78 15.98
CA GLU A 250 12.44 -4.46 16.63
C GLU A 250 12.73 -3.33 15.62
N ALA A 251 13.57 -3.63 14.63
CA ALA A 251 13.91 -2.67 13.58
C ALA A 251 12.71 -2.27 12.70
N GLU A 252 11.75 -3.17 12.46
CA GLU A 252 10.55 -2.82 11.70
C GLU A 252 9.57 -2.02 12.56
N PHE A 253 9.35 -2.44 13.78
CA PHE A 253 8.50 -1.73 14.72
C PHE A 253 8.99 -0.29 14.90
N GLY A 254 10.27 -0.10 15.19
CA GLY A 254 10.86 1.22 15.30
C GLY A 254 10.80 2.06 14.02
N ARG A 255 10.86 1.44 12.83
CA ARG A 255 10.70 2.17 11.55
C ARG A 255 9.27 2.61 11.31
N PHE A 256 8.31 1.76 11.59
CA PHE A 256 6.91 2.04 11.42
C PHE A 256 6.45 3.16 12.36
N GLU A 257 6.80 3.09 13.64
CA GLU A 257 6.58 4.15 14.60
C GLU A 257 7.37 5.41 14.25
N LYS A 258 8.63 5.23 13.88
CA LYS A 258 9.51 6.32 13.49
C LYS A 258 8.88 7.18 12.37
N HIS A 259 8.25 6.57 11.39
CA HIS A 259 7.66 7.27 10.26
C HIS A 259 6.20 7.64 10.45
N GLY A 260 5.51 7.07 11.42
CA GLY A 260 4.08 7.34 11.64
C GLY A 260 3.78 8.37 12.73
N TRP A 261 4.63 8.43 13.75
CA TRP A 261 4.39 9.24 14.94
C TRP A 261 4.54 10.74 14.67
N PRO A 262 3.51 11.59 14.97
CA PRO A 262 3.55 13.00 14.62
C PRO A 262 4.28 13.90 15.61
N HIS A 263 4.69 13.38 16.79
CA HIS A 263 5.30 14.19 17.83
C HIS A 263 6.79 13.94 17.98
N SER A 264 7.53 14.97 18.44
CA SER A 264 8.97 14.91 18.70
C SER A 264 9.34 14.06 19.91
N VAL A 265 8.42 13.90 20.86
CA VAL A 265 8.61 13.03 22.04
C VAL A 265 8.33 11.59 21.63
N PRO A 266 9.18 10.62 21.99
CA PRO A 266 8.95 9.22 21.68
C PRO A 266 7.61 8.72 22.22
N PHE A 267 7.05 7.82 21.49
CA PHE A 267 5.90 7.03 21.87
C PHE A 267 6.31 5.99 22.93
N GLN A 268 5.44 5.68 23.87
CA GLN A 268 5.62 4.68 24.94
C GLN A 268 4.65 3.53 24.82
#